data_2eafd955cf67c0a66f8b456e168bbecc
#
_entry.id   2eafd955cf67c0a66f8b456e168bbecc
#
_cell.length_a   1.000
_cell.length_b   1.000
_cell.length_c   1.000
_cell.angle_alpha   90.00
_cell.angle_beta   90.00
_cell.angle_gamma   90.00
#
_symmetry.space_group_name_H-M   'P 1'
#
loop_
_entity.id
_entity.type
_entity.pdbx_description
1 polymer ?
#
loop_
_entity_poly.entity_id
_entity_poly.type
_entity_poly.pdbx_seq_one_letter_code
_entity_poly.pdbx_strand_id
1 'polypeptide(L)'
;MKLYLDTSTPETVLGLDDKEYRSPLGRDLAENLHQFIYDKLIENNADWKDISEITFMSGPGSFTGLRIGAAVVNALASELNIPLYDHQGNKVPLILPLYDRPANISKPRK
;
A
#
# COMPACT_ATOMS: atom_id res chain seq x y z
N MET A 1 13.21 -2.70 9.17
CA MET A 1 12.96 -2.93 7.73
C MET A 1 11.92 -1.95 7.23
N LYS A 2 12.24 -1.27 6.15
CA LYS A 2 11.32 -0.30 5.55
C LYS A 2 10.51 -0.99 4.46
N LEU A 3 9.20 -0.78 4.49
CA LEU A 3 8.31 -1.37 3.50
C LEU A 3 7.76 -0.27 2.58
N TYR A 4 7.82 -0.51 1.28
CA TYR A 4 7.22 0.36 0.28
C TYR A 4 6.17 -0.44 -0.49
N LEU A 5 5.01 0.15 -0.72
CA LEU A 5 3.94 -0.53 -1.45
C LEU A 5 3.34 0.37 -2.50
N ASP A 6 3.18 -0.17 -3.71
CA ASP A 6 2.54 0.52 -4.81
C ASP A 6 1.49 -0.39 -5.43
N THR A 7 0.23 -0.05 -5.25
CA THR A 7 -0.89 -0.77 -5.85
C THR A 7 -1.65 0.11 -6.83
N SER A 8 -0.98 1.15 -7.34
CA SER A 8 -1.62 2.12 -8.24
C SER A 8 -1.85 1.59 -9.65
N THR A 9 -1.20 0.48 -10.00
CA THR A 9 -1.38 -0.17 -11.31
C THR A 9 -1.65 -1.64 -11.09
N PRO A 10 -2.05 -2.38 -12.14
CA PRO A 10 -2.26 -3.82 -11.99
C PRO A 10 -1.02 -4.59 -11.56
N GLU A 11 0.16 -4.04 -11.79
CA GLU A 11 1.38 -4.66 -11.29
C GLU A 11 1.68 -4.08 -9.91
N THR A 12 1.62 -4.91 -8.90
CA THR A 12 1.92 -4.48 -7.53
C THR A 12 3.43 -4.47 -7.32
N VAL A 13 3.92 -3.40 -6.72
CA VAL A 13 5.36 -3.28 -6.40
C VAL A 13 5.50 -3.26 -4.89
N LEU A 14 6.37 -4.10 -4.38
CA LEU A 14 6.69 -4.16 -2.96
C LEU A 14 8.18 -3.96 -2.77
N GLY A 15 8.55 -3.01 -1.95
CA GLY A 15 9.94 -2.79 -1.59
C GLY A 15 10.16 -3.19 -0.14
N LEU A 16 11.23 -3.93 0.12
CA LEU A 16 11.66 -4.28 1.47
C LEU A 16 13.11 -3.87 1.57
N ASP A 17 13.34 -2.74 2.22
CA ASP A 17 14.64 -2.06 2.25
C ASP A 17 15.10 -1.78 0.82
N ASP A 18 16.18 -2.36 0.36
CA ASP A 18 16.69 -2.12 -0.99
C ASP A 18 16.26 -3.17 -2.00
N LYS A 19 15.39 -4.11 -1.61
CA LYS A 19 14.90 -5.14 -2.53
C LYS A 19 13.52 -4.78 -3.03
N GLU A 20 13.26 -5.07 -4.30
CA GLU A 20 11.99 -4.76 -4.91
C GLU A 20 11.42 -6.00 -5.55
N TYR A 21 10.12 -6.22 -5.34
CA TYR A 21 9.39 -7.35 -5.89
C TYR A 21 8.18 -6.85 -6.65
N ARG A 22 7.84 -7.48 -7.75
CA ARG A 22 6.71 -7.10 -8.57
C ARG A 22 5.84 -8.31 -8.82
N SER A 23 4.54 -8.11 -8.84
CA SER A 23 3.61 -9.19 -9.11
C SER A 23 2.35 -8.64 -9.77
N PRO A 24 1.87 -9.27 -10.85
CA PRO A 24 0.68 -8.80 -11.55
C PRO A 24 -0.58 -9.28 -10.82
N LEU A 25 -0.81 -8.79 -9.60
CA LEU A 25 -1.96 -9.20 -8.82
C LEU A 25 -3.28 -8.76 -9.43
N GLY A 26 -3.28 -7.59 -10.09
CA GLY A 26 -4.44 -7.14 -10.84
C GLY A 26 -5.72 -7.22 -10.05
N ARG A 27 -6.72 -7.91 -10.61
CA ARG A 27 -8.01 -7.98 -9.94
C ARG A 27 -8.02 -8.92 -8.74
N ASP A 28 -6.95 -9.68 -8.54
CA ASP A 28 -6.83 -10.54 -7.36
C ASP A 28 -6.10 -9.86 -6.22
N LEU A 29 -5.89 -8.55 -6.32
CA LEU A 29 -5.13 -7.80 -5.34
C LEU A 29 -5.70 -7.96 -3.93
N ALA A 30 -7.01 -7.78 -3.78
CA ALA A 30 -7.63 -7.83 -2.46
C ALA A 30 -7.41 -9.18 -1.78
N GLU A 31 -7.44 -10.25 -2.56
CA GLU A 31 -7.31 -11.59 -2.01
C GLU A 31 -5.87 -11.98 -1.73
N ASN A 32 -4.93 -11.46 -2.53
CA ASN A 32 -3.57 -11.98 -2.51
C ASN A 32 -2.52 -11.01 -1.99
N LEU A 33 -2.86 -9.74 -1.78
CA LEU A 33 -1.86 -8.76 -1.36
C LEU A 33 -1.19 -9.13 -0.04
N HIS A 34 -1.98 -9.52 0.93
CA HIS A 34 -1.48 -9.86 2.26
C HIS A 34 -0.48 -11.01 2.17
N GLN A 35 -0.85 -12.06 1.43
CA GLN A 35 0.00 -13.22 1.27
C GLN A 35 1.27 -12.88 0.51
N PHE A 36 1.16 -12.04 -0.52
CA PHE A 36 2.32 -11.60 -1.29
C PHE A 36 3.33 -10.91 -0.39
N ILE A 37 2.87 -9.98 0.44
CA ILE A 37 3.77 -9.27 1.36
C ILE A 37 4.41 -10.26 2.33
N TYR A 38 3.60 -11.13 2.92
CA TYR A 38 4.10 -12.08 3.90
C TYR A 38 5.14 -13.03 3.30
N ASP A 39 4.88 -13.53 2.09
CA ASP A 39 5.82 -14.42 1.43
C ASP A 39 7.18 -13.75 1.25
N LYS A 40 7.18 -12.46 0.89
CA LYS A 40 8.43 -11.76 0.67
C LYS A 40 9.14 -11.44 1.98
N LEU A 41 8.38 -11.20 3.04
CA LEU A 41 8.98 -11.06 4.36
C LEU A 41 9.71 -12.33 4.74
N ILE A 42 9.05 -13.48 4.56
CA ILE A 42 9.65 -14.77 4.89
C ILE A 42 10.91 -15.03 4.07
N GLU A 43 10.89 -14.67 2.78
CA GLU A 43 12.07 -14.83 1.92
C GLU A 43 13.26 -14.01 2.45
N ASN A 44 12.98 -12.98 3.22
CA ASN A 44 14.02 -12.12 3.80
C ASN A 44 14.27 -12.44 5.27
N ASN A 45 13.81 -13.59 5.73
CA ASN A 45 13.94 -14.01 7.13
C ASN A 45 13.36 -12.99 8.09
N ALA A 46 12.24 -12.39 7.69
CA ALA A 46 11.59 -11.33 8.48
C ALA A 46 10.14 -11.68 8.73
N ASP A 47 9.53 -10.93 9.64
CA ASP A 47 8.14 -11.08 9.99
C ASP A 47 7.53 -9.68 10.05
N TRP A 48 6.23 -9.59 10.22
CA TRP A 48 5.52 -8.31 10.30
C TRP A 48 6.15 -7.37 11.31
N LYS A 49 6.52 -7.88 12.46
CA LYS A 49 7.08 -7.06 13.53
C LYS A 49 8.42 -6.42 13.18
N ASP A 50 9.05 -6.89 12.13
CA ASP A 50 10.34 -6.34 11.70
C ASP A 50 10.19 -5.11 10.84
N ILE A 51 8.96 -4.79 10.43
CA ILE A 51 8.72 -3.59 9.64
C ILE A 51 8.76 -2.38 10.57
N SER A 52 9.62 -1.41 10.22
CA SER A 52 9.81 -0.23 11.06
C SER A 52 9.12 1.01 10.54
N GLU A 53 8.78 1.04 9.26
CA GLU A 53 8.04 2.14 8.67
C GLU A 53 7.46 1.70 7.34
N ILE A 54 6.42 2.37 6.89
CA ILE A 54 5.76 2.05 5.63
C ILE A 54 5.66 3.32 4.79
N THR A 55 5.98 3.21 3.50
CA THR A 55 5.73 4.26 2.52
C THR A 55 4.78 3.68 1.49
N PHE A 56 3.75 4.44 1.13
CA PHE A 56 2.74 3.98 0.20
C PHE A 56 2.61 4.94 -0.98
N MET A 57 2.58 4.39 -2.19
CA MET A 57 2.31 5.19 -3.39
C MET A 57 0.83 5.51 -3.39
N SER A 58 0.49 6.71 -2.91
CA SER A 58 -0.90 7.08 -2.66
C SER A 58 -1.63 7.61 -3.90
N GLY A 59 -0.98 7.58 -5.03
CA GLY A 59 -1.63 7.93 -6.28
C GLY A 59 -1.04 9.16 -6.90
N PRO A 60 -1.58 9.57 -8.03
CA PRO A 60 -2.80 9.02 -8.66
C PRO A 60 -2.61 7.66 -9.28
N GLY A 61 -3.71 6.97 -9.51
CA GLY A 61 -3.67 5.63 -10.09
C GLY A 61 -5.03 4.95 -10.02
N SER A 62 -5.03 3.64 -10.12
CA SER A 62 -6.24 2.83 -10.10
C SER A 62 -7.05 3.06 -8.83
N PHE A 63 -8.31 3.41 -8.99
CA PHE A 63 -9.22 3.66 -7.87
C PHE A 63 -9.27 2.46 -6.93
N THR A 64 -9.54 1.28 -7.49
CA THR A 64 -9.67 0.06 -6.70
C THR A 64 -8.33 -0.32 -6.06
N GLY A 65 -7.25 -0.27 -6.84
CA GLY A 65 -5.94 -0.64 -6.33
C GLY A 65 -5.48 0.25 -5.18
N LEU A 66 -5.69 1.56 -5.33
CA LEU A 66 -5.29 2.49 -4.27
C LEU A 66 -6.10 2.28 -3.00
N ARG A 67 -7.40 1.99 -3.12
CA ARG A 67 -8.22 1.73 -1.94
C ARG A 67 -7.78 0.49 -1.20
N ILE A 68 -7.52 -0.58 -1.93
CA ILE A 68 -7.10 -1.84 -1.31
C ILE A 68 -5.76 -1.67 -0.63
N GLY A 69 -4.78 -1.09 -1.34
CA GLY A 69 -3.46 -0.89 -0.77
C GLY A 69 -3.47 0.03 0.44
N ALA A 70 -4.23 1.12 0.35
CA ALA A 70 -4.34 2.06 1.47
C ALA A 70 -4.92 1.38 2.70
N ALA A 71 -5.95 0.55 2.52
CA ALA A 71 -6.55 -0.16 3.65
C ALA A 71 -5.52 -1.06 4.33
N VAL A 72 -4.71 -1.76 3.54
CA VAL A 72 -3.70 -2.66 4.09
C VAL A 72 -2.63 -1.89 4.85
N VAL A 73 -2.07 -0.82 4.24
CA VAL A 73 -0.98 -0.10 4.93
C VAL A 73 -1.48 0.67 6.14
N ASN A 74 -2.71 1.20 6.07
CA ASN A 74 -3.28 1.88 7.24
C ASN A 74 -3.46 0.91 8.40
N ALA A 75 -3.95 -0.30 8.12
CA ALA A 75 -4.13 -1.32 9.13
C ALA A 75 -2.79 -1.77 9.71
N LEU A 76 -1.80 -2.00 8.85
CA LEU A 76 -0.48 -2.44 9.30
C LEU A 76 0.20 -1.38 10.16
N ALA A 77 0.17 -0.13 9.73
CA ALA A 77 0.82 0.94 10.48
C ALA A 77 0.18 1.10 11.86
N SER A 78 -1.14 0.97 11.92
CA SER A 78 -1.87 1.08 13.19
C SER A 78 -1.56 -0.11 14.09
N GLU A 79 -1.63 -1.32 13.54
CA GLU A 79 -1.39 -2.54 14.30
C GLU A 79 0.03 -2.59 14.85
N LEU A 80 1.00 -2.21 14.02
CA LEU A 80 2.40 -2.27 14.41
C LEU A 80 2.88 -1.01 15.11
N ASN A 81 2.04 0.03 15.14
CA ASN A 81 2.36 1.31 15.77
C ASN A 81 3.64 1.90 15.18
N ILE A 82 3.70 1.97 13.86
CA ILE A 82 4.86 2.46 13.14
C ILE A 82 4.49 3.63 12.24
N PRO A 83 5.45 4.47 11.88
CA PRO A 83 5.15 5.62 11.02
C PRO A 83 4.78 5.22 9.60
N LEU A 84 3.90 6.02 9.02
CA LEU A 84 3.37 5.82 7.68
C LEU A 84 3.66 7.07 6.88
N TYR A 85 4.18 6.90 5.66
CA TYR A 85 4.54 8.02 4.79
C TYR A 85 3.81 7.90 3.46
N ASP A 86 3.43 9.05 2.89
CA ASP A 86 2.88 9.06 1.55
C ASP A 86 4.03 9.05 0.53
N HIS A 87 3.69 9.04 -0.77
CA HIS A 87 4.70 8.95 -1.83
C HIS A 87 5.55 10.21 -1.94
N GLN A 88 5.15 11.27 -1.29
CA GLN A 88 5.94 12.51 -1.29
C GLN A 88 6.84 12.59 -0.06
N GLY A 89 6.86 11.54 0.75
CA GLY A 89 7.71 11.51 1.92
C GLY A 89 7.14 12.17 3.14
N ASN A 90 5.87 12.54 3.11
CA ASN A 90 5.23 13.17 4.26
C ASN A 90 4.69 12.13 5.21
N LYS A 91 5.01 12.30 6.50
CA LYS A 91 4.47 11.41 7.52
C LYS A 91 3.01 11.75 7.73
N VAL A 92 2.16 10.75 7.69
CA VAL A 92 0.72 10.94 7.80
C VAL A 92 0.13 9.97 8.81
N PRO A 93 -0.98 10.35 9.48
CA PRO A 93 -1.64 9.43 10.40
C PRO A 93 -2.36 8.31 9.67
N LEU A 94 -2.72 8.57 8.40
CA LEU A 94 -3.39 7.57 7.61
C LEU A 94 -3.31 8.00 6.13
N ILE A 95 -3.30 7.03 5.24
CA ILE A 95 -3.25 7.32 3.81
C ILE A 95 -4.66 7.60 3.29
N LEU A 96 -4.77 8.71 2.56
CA LEU A 96 -5.98 9.04 1.79
C LEU A 96 -5.57 8.99 0.33
N PRO A 97 -6.03 8.00 -0.42
CA PRO A 97 -5.56 7.83 -1.79
C PRO A 97 -5.88 9.00 -2.71
N LEU A 98 -4.96 9.28 -3.64
CA LEU A 98 -5.18 10.26 -4.68
C LEU A 98 -5.56 9.52 -5.94
N TYR A 99 -6.78 9.69 -6.40
CA TYR A 99 -7.25 9.01 -7.58
C TYR A 99 -6.95 9.81 -8.84
N ASP A 100 -6.95 9.16 -9.99
CA ASP A 100 -6.73 9.81 -11.27
C ASP A 100 -7.67 10.96 -11.46
N ARG A 101 -8.85 10.82 -10.94
CA ARG A 101 -9.84 11.85 -10.99
C ARG A 101 -10.66 11.73 -9.73
N PRO A 102 -11.37 12.77 -9.38
CA PRO A 102 -12.18 12.73 -8.18
C PRO A 102 -13.07 11.53 -8.21
N ALA A 103 -13.24 10.91 -7.07
CA ALA A 103 -14.23 9.87 -6.95
C ALA A 103 -15.50 10.42 -7.52
N ASN A 104 -16.14 9.62 -8.33
CA ASN A 104 -17.36 10.06 -8.93
C ASN A 104 -18.45 10.06 -7.92
N ILE A 105 -18.35 10.95 -7.00
CA ILE A 105 -19.32 11.06 -5.98
C ILE A 105 -20.38 11.92 -6.50
N SER A 106 -21.51 11.40 -6.62
CA SER A 106 -22.60 12.18 -6.99
C SER A 106 -22.83 13.15 -5.96
N LYS A 107 -22.55 14.36 -6.24
CA LYS A 107 -22.91 15.34 -5.36
C LYS A 107 -24.37 15.38 -5.29
N PRO A 108 -24.93 15.56 -4.15
CA PRO A 108 -26.35 15.80 -4.07
C PRO A 108 -26.56 17.00 -4.92
N ARG A 109 -27.36 16.84 -5.81
CA ARG A 109 -27.63 17.94 -6.59
C ARG A 109 -28.50 18.78 -5.89
N LYS A 110 -28.45 19.18 -5.52
CA LYS A 110 -29.24 19.83 -4.96
C LYS A 110 -29.54 20.28 -4.95
#